data_e84a3a414d258ced85f6cc756ba45d8f
#
_entry.id   e84a3a414d258ced85f6cc756ba45d8f
#
_cell.length_a   1.000
_cell.length_b   1.000
_cell.length_c   1.000
_cell.angle_alpha   90.00
_cell.angle_beta   90.00
_cell.angle_gamma   90.00
#
_symmetry.space_group_name_H-M   'P 1'
#
loop_
_entity.id
_entity.type
_entity.pdbx_description
1 polymer ?
#
loop_
_entity_poly.entity_id
_entity_poly.type
_entity_poly.pdbx_seq_one_letter_code
_entity_poly.pdbx_strand_id
1 'polypeptide(L)'
;MYPFKFNPILKSTIWGGEKIIPFKGLDIDQPQVGESWEISNVPGDESVVSYGADAGKNLSELVKEYKGALVGAANYERFGDNFPLLIKFIDACDDLSIQVHPDDALAKVRHNSMGKTEMWYVVDNNKGQAHLRSGLKKSITPAEYEAMIADNTICDALADYAVEPGDVFFLPAGRIHSIGAGCFIAEIQQTSNVTYRIYDFNRKDKNGNTRELHTELSKDAIDYSVEEDYRTNYTPKQNESVELVTCPYFTTSVYDLTEDMTLDYSELDSFVIHICMEGSCTVTDNEGNSVEVKAGESILYAATTKEVKVTVNGHAKFLETYV
;
A
#
# COMPACT_ATOMS: atom_id res chain seq x y z
N MET A 1 8.16 2.16 -23.92
CA MET A 1 8.45 1.05 -22.96
C MET A 1 7.18 0.23 -22.81
N TYR A 2 7.30 -1.09 -22.74
CA TYR A 2 6.14 -1.96 -22.51
C TYR A 2 5.68 -1.89 -21.02
N PRO A 3 4.43 -2.29 -20.71
CA PRO A 3 3.94 -2.36 -19.34
C PRO A 3 4.71 -3.39 -18.52
N PHE A 4 5.23 -3.02 -17.34
CA PHE A 4 6.04 -3.90 -16.50
C PHE A 4 5.19 -4.67 -15.49
N LYS A 5 5.43 -5.99 -15.38
CA LYS A 5 5.02 -6.82 -14.25
C LYS A 5 6.24 -7.28 -13.48
N PHE A 6 6.06 -7.46 -12.19
CA PHE A 6 7.12 -7.89 -11.27
C PHE A 6 6.77 -9.21 -10.61
N ASN A 7 7.80 -9.94 -10.18
CA ASN A 7 7.61 -11.06 -9.29
C ASN A 7 7.23 -10.55 -7.90
N PRO A 8 6.15 -11.02 -7.29
CA PRO A 8 5.76 -10.58 -5.95
C PRO A 8 6.79 -11.04 -4.91
N ILE A 9 7.07 -10.20 -3.92
CA ILE A 9 7.92 -10.53 -2.79
C ILE A 9 7.02 -10.92 -1.62
N LEU A 10 6.98 -12.21 -1.28
CA LEU A 10 6.10 -12.74 -0.23
C LEU A 10 6.79 -12.76 1.11
N LYS A 11 6.15 -12.20 2.13
CA LYS A 11 6.65 -12.11 3.51
C LYS A 11 5.76 -12.93 4.45
N SER A 12 6.31 -13.99 5.03
CA SER A 12 5.65 -14.69 6.14
C SER A 12 5.82 -13.90 7.43
N THR A 13 4.73 -13.72 8.17
CA THR A 13 4.68 -12.94 9.41
C THR A 13 3.93 -13.71 10.49
N ILE A 14 4.12 -13.34 11.76
CA ILE A 14 3.45 -13.99 12.90
C ILE A 14 1.92 -13.80 12.90
N TRP A 15 1.43 -12.80 12.18
CA TRP A 15 0.02 -12.44 12.03
C TRP A 15 -0.51 -12.71 10.61
N GLY A 16 0.33 -13.29 9.74
CA GLY A 16 -0.01 -13.53 8.34
C GLY A 16 -1.08 -14.60 8.16
N GLY A 17 -1.90 -14.41 7.13
CA GLY A 17 -3.01 -15.29 6.76
C GLY A 17 -2.68 -16.26 5.63
N GLU A 18 -3.73 -16.77 4.99
CA GLU A 18 -3.65 -17.76 3.91
C GLU A 18 -4.36 -17.29 2.63
N LYS A 19 -4.79 -16.00 2.56
CA LYS A 19 -5.58 -15.49 1.43
C LYS A 19 -4.70 -15.04 0.25
N ILE A 20 -3.49 -14.53 0.47
CA ILE A 20 -2.63 -13.95 -0.58
C ILE A 20 -2.32 -14.97 -1.67
N ILE A 21 -1.89 -16.17 -1.33
CA ILE A 21 -1.48 -17.20 -2.30
C ILE A 21 -2.64 -17.59 -3.23
N PRO A 22 -3.83 -18.00 -2.73
CA PRO A 22 -4.95 -18.32 -3.60
C PRO A 22 -5.51 -17.10 -4.35
N PHE A 23 -5.52 -15.92 -3.73
CA PHE A 23 -5.95 -14.66 -4.37
C PHE A 23 -5.11 -14.33 -5.62
N LYS A 24 -3.81 -14.57 -5.54
CA LYS A 24 -2.86 -14.36 -6.64
C LYS A 24 -2.81 -15.56 -7.62
N GLY A 25 -3.46 -16.68 -7.28
CA GLY A 25 -3.40 -17.91 -8.06
C GLY A 25 -2.00 -18.52 -8.14
N LEU A 26 -1.20 -18.38 -7.08
CA LEU A 26 0.15 -18.93 -7.00
C LEU A 26 0.11 -20.40 -6.58
N ASP A 27 0.97 -21.23 -7.18
CA ASP A 27 1.15 -22.65 -6.84
C ASP A 27 2.44 -22.82 -6.01
N ILE A 28 2.40 -22.33 -4.77
CA ILE A 28 3.50 -22.39 -3.82
C ILE A 28 2.97 -22.74 -2.42
N ASP A 29 3.76 -23.47 -1.66
CA ASP A 29 3.48 -23.81 -0.27
C ASP A 29 4.32 -22.93 0.67
N GLN A 30 3.79 -21.75 1.00
CA GLN A 30 4.38 -20.82 1.96
C GLN A 30 3.33 -20.43 2.99
N PRO A 31 3.48 -20.84 4.27
CA PRO A 31 2.50 -20.55 5.31
C PRO A 31 2.62 -19.11 5.81
N GLN A 32 1.49 -18.61 6.35
CA GLN A 32 1.42 -17.32 7.05
C GLN A 32 1.96 -16.14 6.23
N VAL A 33 1.58 -16.08 4.94
CA VAL A 33 1.97 -14.95 4.09
C VAL A 33 1.14 -13.73 4.48
N GLY A 34 1.72 -12.86 5.29
CA GLY A 34 1.06 -11.65 5.76
C GLY A 34 1.16 -10.49 4.77
N GLU A 35 2.24 -10.45 3.97
CA GLU A 35 2.43 -9.39 2.98
C GLU A 35 2.89 -9.95 1.64
N SER A 36 2.37 -9.35 0.55
CA SER A 36 2.88 -9.49 -0.81
C SER A 36 3.27 -8.11 -1.31
N TRP A 37 4.56 -7.86 -1.49
CA TRP A 37 5.05 -6.61 -2.04
C TRP A 37 5.05 -6.71 -3.56
N GLU A 38 4.21 -5.91 -4.18
CA GLU A 38 3.94 -5.95 -5.62
C GLU A 38 4.95 -5.11 -6.41
N ILE A 39 5.20 -3.89 -5.92
CA ILE A 39 6.16 -2.95 -6.49
C ILE A 39 6.93 -2.34 -5.32
N SER A 40 8.22 -2.61 -5.27
CA SER A 40 9.10 -2.21 -4.17
C SER A 40 10.46 -1.76 -4.68
N ASN A 41 10.94 -0.66 -4.12
CA ASN A 41 12.33 -0.21 -4.25
C ASN A 41 13.03 -0.13 -2.89
N VAL A 42 12.53 -0.85 -1.90
CA VAL A 42 13.19 -0.94 -0.59
C VAL A 42 14.49 -1.72 -0.74
N PRO A 43 15.64 -1.18 -0.26
CA PRO A 43 16.93 -1.85 -0.40
C PRO A 43 16.93 -3.28 0.17
N GLY A 44 17.33 -4.24 -0.68
CA GLY A 44 17.33 -5.67 -0.36
C GLY A 44 16.00 -6.39 -0.65
N ASP A 45 14.95 -5.66 -0.95
CA ASP A 45 13.62 -6.16 -1.34
C ASP A 45 13.11 -5.43 -2.59
N GLU A 46 13.98 -5.19 -3.56
CA GLU A 46 13.62 -4.56 -4.83
C GLU A 46 12.85 -5.54 -5.72
N SER A 47 11.72 -5.09 -6.26
CA SER A 47 10.93 -5.88 -7.21
C SER A 47 11.71 -6.19 -8.48
N VAL A 48 11.62 -7.44 -8.96
CA VAL A 48 12.30 -7.92 -10.18
C VAL A 48 11.29 -8.10 -11.30
N VAL A 49 11.59 -7.55 -12.47
CA VAL A 49 10.75 -7.67 -13.67
C VAL A 49 10.58 -9.13 -14.06
N SER A 50 9.33 -9.55 -14.27
CA SER A 50 8.98 -10.96 -14.51
C SER A 50 8.98 -11.37 -15.97
N TYR A 51 8.92 -10.43 -16.93
CA TYR A 51 8.85 -10.75 -18.35
C TYR A 51 9.39 -9.61 -19.24
N GLY A 52 9.51 -9.87 -20.54
CA GLY A 52 9.90 -8.89 -21.56
C GLY A 52 11.42 -8.70 -21.66
N ALA A 53 11.81 -7.61 -22.33
CA ALA A 53 13.23 -7.33 -22.61
C ALA A 53 14.05 -7.05 -21.35
N ASP A 54 13.41 -6.52 -20.29
CA ASP A 54 14.05 -6.18 -19.02
C ASP A 54 13.85 -7.26 -17.94
N ALA A 55 13.37 -8.45 -18.31
CA ALA A 55 13.16 -9.55 -17.36
C ALA A 55 14.46 -9.85 -16.58
N GLY A 56 14.33 -9.92 -15.25
CA GLY A 56 15.47 -10.14 -14.35
C GLY A 56 16.13 -8.87 -13.81
N LYS A 57 15.88 -7.70 -14.41
CA LYS A 57 16.31 -6.41 -13.83
C LYS A 57 15.44 -6.07 -12.61
N ASN A 58 16.02 -5.45 -11.59
CA ASN A 58 15.26 -4.93 -10.48
C ASN A 58 14.78 -3.49 -10.74
N LEU A 59 13.83 -3.02 -9.94
CA LEU A 59 13.23 -1.70 -10.12
C LEU A 59 14.26 -0.56 -9.98
N SER A 60 15.27 -0.69 -9.10
CA SER A 60 16.36 0.29 -8.99
C SER A 60 17.18 0.39 -10.29
N GLU A 61 17.42 -0.74 -10.97
CA GLU A 61 18.13 -0.77 -12.26
C GLU A 61 17.31 -0.09 -13.35
N LEU A 62 15.97 -0.33 -13.37
CA LEU A 62 15.08 0.33 -14.33
C LEU A 62 15.06 1.86 -14.13
N VAL A 63 14.95 2.33 -12.87
CA VAL A 63 14.95 3.78 -12.57
C VAL A 63 16.26 4.42 -12.99
N LYS A 64 17.40 3.79 -12.71
CA LYS A 64 18.73 4.29 -13.12
C LYS A 64 18.90 4.34 -14.63
N GLU A 65 18.39 3.35 -15.35
CA GLU A 65 18.52 3.24 -16.81
C GLU A 65 17.59 4.23 -17.53
N TYR A 66 16.30 4.25 -17.14
CA TYR A 66 15.27 4.99 -17.86
C TYR A 66 14.96 6.37 -17.27
N LYS A 67 15.32 6.61 -16.01
CA LYS A 67 15.21 7.91 -15.33
C LYS A 67 13.81 8.52 -15.48
N GLY A 68 13.74 9.81 -15.84
CA GLY A 68 12.48 10.52 -16.07
C GLY A 68 11.60 9.92 -17.17
N ALA A 69 12.14 9.12 -18.09
CA ALA A 69 11.31 8.41 -19.06
C ALA A 69 10.45 7.31 -18.41
N LEU A 70 10.92 6.74 -17.29
CA LEU A 70 10.15 5.78 -16.51
C LEU A 70 9.24 6.48 -15.49
N VAL A 71 9.83 7.36 -14.65
CA VAL A 71 9.11 7.87 -13.47
C VAL A 71 8.48 9.25 -13.64
N GLY A 72 8.74 9.95 -14.73
CA GLY A 72 8.40 11.36 -14.95
C GLY A 72 9.59 12.26 -14.64
N ALA A 73 9.72 13.38 -15.36
CA ALA A 73 10.87 14.30 -15.20
C ALA A 73 10.88 14.95 -13.82
N ALA A 74 9.72 15.44 -13.36
CA ALA A 74 9.57 16.05 -12.05
C ALA A 74 9.82 15.05 -10.90
N ASN A 75 9.35 13.82 -11.05
CA ASN A 75 9.58 12.75 -10.07
C ASN A 75 11.05 12.35 -10.02
N TYR A 76 11.73 12.25 -11.16
CA TYR A 76 13.17 11.96 -11.17
C TYR A 76 13.99 13.07 -10.54
N GLU A 77 13.64 14.35 -10.77
CA GLU A 77 14.27 15.50 -10.09
C GLU A 77 14.09 15.43 -8.57
N ARG A 78 12.88 15.03 -8.10
CA ARG A 78 12.54 14.97 -6.68
C ARG A 78 13.15 13.77 -5.94
N PHE A 79 13.15 12.58 -6.55
CA PHE A 79 13.47 11.31 -5.90
C PHE A 79 14.79 10.68 -6.39
N GLY A 80 15.37 11.19 -7.49
CA GLY A 80 16.57 10.61 -8.10
C GLY A 80 16.37 9.16 -8.52
N ASP A 81 17.30 8.30 -8.16
CA ASP A 81 17.27 6.87 -8.49
C ASP A 81 16.31 6.06 -7.59
N ASN A 82 15.55 6.69 -6.71
CA ASN A 82 14.60 6.00 -5.84
C ASN A 82 13.19 6.02 -6.45
N PHE A 83 12.56 4.86 -6.54
CA PHE A 83 11.16 4.76 -6.89
C PHE A 83 10.30 5.16 -5.67
N PRO A 84 9.32 6.08 -5.80
CA PRO A 84 8.73 6.76 -4.64
C PRO A 84 7.67 5.95 -3.89
N LEU A 85 7.09 4.90 -4.49
CA LEU A 85 5.98 4.13 -3.92
C LEU A 85 6.34 2.68 -3.62
N LEU A 86 5.71 2.13 -2.59
CA LEU A 86 5.67 0.72 -2.26
C LEU A 86 4.21 0.27 -2.26
N ILE A 87 3.92 -0.78 -3.04
CA ILE A 87 2.57 -1.35 -3.20
C ILE A 87 2.53 -2.73 -2.59
N LYS A 88 1.52 -3.00 -1.77
CA LYS A 88 1.37 -4.29 -1.10
C LYS A 88 -0.07 -4.79 -1.10
N PHE A 89 -0.21 -6.11 -0.97
CA PHE A 89 -1.39 -6.74 -0.35
C PHE A 89 -1.01 -7.21 1.05
N ILE A 90 -1.91 -7.04 2.00
CA ILE A 90 -1.74 -7.43 3.42
C ILE A 90 -2.90 -8.32 3.81
N ASP A 91 -2.60 -9.49 4.34
CA ASP A 91 -3.57 -10.46 4.85
C ASP A 91 -3.32 -10.71 6.34
N ALA A 92 -4.20 -10.18 7.17
CA ALA A 92 -4.11 -10.24 8.62
C ALA A 92 -5.03 -11.34 9.19
N CYS A 93 -4.47 -12.46 9.64
CA CYS A 93 -5.24 -13.44 10.42
C CYS A 93 -5.26 -13.13 11.93
N ASP A 94 -4.37 -12.25 12.39
CA ASP A 94 -4.31 -11.71 13.75
C ASP A 94 -4.03 -10.20 13.68
N ASP A 95 -4.30 -9.45 14.76
CA ASP A 95 -4.06 -8.01 14.79
C ASP A 95 -2.59 -7.67 14.53
N LEU A 96 -2.32 -6.74 13.64
CA LEU A 96 -0.99 -6.13 13.55
C LEU A 96 -0.74 -5.25 14.79
N SER A 97 0.53 -4.97 15.09
CA SER A 97 0.85 -4.03 16.17
C SER A 97 0.20 -2.67 15.96
N ILE A 98 -0.17 -2.02 17.05
CA ILE A 98 -0.45 -0.58 17.02
C ILE A 98 0.86 0.12 16.68
N GLN A 99 0.83 1.02 15.70
CA GLN A 99 2.02 1.64 15.12
C GLN A 99 1.76 3.07 14.63
N VAL A 100 2.85 3.78 14.41
CA VAL A 100 2.88 5.08 13.78
C VAL A 100 4.10 5.19 12.89
N HIS A 101 4.03 6.02 11.87
CA HIS A 101 5.14 6.28 10.95
C HIS A 101 5.59 7.73 11.04
N PRO A 102 6.91 8.01 11.00
CA PRO A 102 7.43 9.36 10.97
C PRO A 102 7.13 10.04 9.62
N ASP A 103 7.04 11.36 9.62
CA ASP A 103 7.06 12.17 8.40
C ASP A 103 8.45 12.21 7.75
N ASP A 104 8.56 12.85 6.57
CA ASP A 104 9.82 12.97 5.84
C ASP A 104 10.93 13.64 6.65
N ALA A 105 10.60 14.68 7.43
CA ALA A 105 11.57 15.44 8.19
C ALA A 105 12.17 14.58 9.31
N LEU A 106 11.31 13.90 10.06
CA LEU A 106 11.70 13.05 11.17
C LEU A 106 12.42 11.77 10.68
N ALA A 107 11.90 11.15 9.62
CA ALA A 107 12.50 9.96 9.00
C ALA A 107 13.89 10.27 8.42
N LYS A 108 14.06 11.43 7.78
CA LYS A 108 15.36 11.86 7.24
C LYS A 108 16.41 12.00 8.33
N VAL A 109 16.06 12.64 9.45
CA VAL A 109 17.00 12.88 10.55
C VAL A 109 17.35 11.58 11.29
N ARG A 110 16.36 10.72 11.55
CA ARG A 110 16.53 9.53 12.40
C ARG A 110 17.02 8.31 11.64
N HIS A 111 16.62 8.15 10.38
CA HIS A 111 16.82 6.90 9.63
C HIS A 111 17.44 7.11 8.25
N ASN A 112 17.70 8.36 7.83
CA ASN A 112 18.08 8.70 6.46
C ASN A 112 17.13 8.07 5.42
N SER A 113 15.84 8.06 5.72
CA SER A 113 14.75 7.45 4.95
C SER A 113 13.70 8.50 4.57
N MET A 114 12.77 8.10 3.71
CA MET A 114 11.52 8.82 3.49
C MET A 114 10.57 8.59 4.67
N GLY A 115 9.61 9.50 4.86
CA GLY A 115 8.45 9.28 5.70
C GLY A 115 7.57 8.17 5.17
N LYS A 116 6.48 7.88 5.88
CA LYS A 116 5.56 6.81 5.46
C LYS A 116 4.11 7.28 5.61
N THR A 117 3.66 8.02 4.60
CA THR A 117 2.25 8.30 4.36
C THR A 117 1.70 7.17 3.51
N GLU A 118 0.52 6.67 3.85
CA GLU A 118 -0.09 5.51 3.22
C GLU A 118 -1.60 5.64 3.06
N MET A 119 -2.19 4.77 2.25
CA MET A 119 -3.62 4.54 2.21
C MET A 119 -3.91 3.05 2.16
N TRP A 120 -5.07 2.67 2.67
CA TRP A 120 -5.60 1.32 2.60
C TRP A 120 -6.89 1.28 1.82
N TYR A 121 -7.02 0.26 0.98
CA TYR A 121 -8.27 -0.15 0.36
C TYR A 121 -8.63 -1.55 0.85
N VAL A 122 -9.80 -1.72 1.45
CA VAL A 122 -10.24 -3.02 1.97
C VAL A 122 -10.71 -3.90 0.82
N VAL A 123 -10.07 -5.05 0.65
CA VAL A 123 -10.40 -6.05 -0.39
C VAL A 123 -11.39 -7.07 0.12
N ASP A 124 -11.19 -7.55 1.37
CA ASP A 124 -12.05 -8.54 2.01
C ASP A 124 -12.05 -8.33 3.53
N ASN A 125 -13.20 -8.63 4.16
CA ASN A 125 -13.46 -8.40 5.58
C ASN A 125 -13.76 -9.69 6.35
N ASN A 126 -13.35 -10.83 5.85
CA ASN A 126 -13.59 -12.13 6.48
C ASN A 126 -15.06 -12.34 6.92
N LYS A 127 -15.99 -12.10 6.00
CA LYS A 127 -17.45 -12.20 6.24
C LYS A 127 -17.97 -11.29 7.36
N GLY A 128 -17.47 -10.05 7.40
CA GLY A 128 -17.89 -9.04 8.36
C GLY A 128 -17.25 -9.17 9.75
N GLN A 129 -16.16 -9.89 9.89
CA GLN A 129 -15.45 -10.06 11.16
C GLN A 129 -14.21 -9.16 11.27
N ALA A 130 -13.81 -8.50 10.18
CA ALA A 130 -12.63 -7.68 10.14
C ALA A 130 -12.87 -6.31 10.76
N HIS A 131 -11.84 -5.82 11.44
CA HIS A 131 -11.80 -4.46 11.97
C HIS A 131 -10.40 -3.88 11.82
N LEU A 132 -10.29 -2.56 11.83
CA LEU A 132 -9.01 -1.86 11.88
C LEU A 132 -9.11 -0.63 12.79
N ARG A 133 -7.96 -0.09 13.17
CA ARG A 133 -7.87 1.13 13.97
C ARG A 133 -7.17 2.21 13.18
N SER A 134 -7.76 3.41 13.19
CA SER A 134 -7.18 4.59 12.53
C SER A 134 -7.47 5.82 13.36
N GLY A 135 -6.41 6.47 13.86
CA GLY A 135 -6.47 7.69 14.63
C GLY A 135 -6.97 7.55 16.06
N LEU A 136 -7.01 8.67 16.75
CA LEU A 136 -7.47 8.79 18.14
C LEU A 136 -8.97 9.10 18.19
N LYS A 137 -9.76 8.38 19.01
CA LYS A 137 -11.16 8.70 19.27
C LYS A 137 -11.38 9.68 20.42
N LYS A 138 -10.31 9.99 21.15
CA LYS A 138 -10.29 10.98 22.24
C LYS A 138 -8.94 11.67 22.30
N SER A 139 -8.94 12.94 22.69
CA SER A 139 -7.71 13.67 22.91
C SER A 139 -6.93 13.06 24.08
N ILE A 140 -5.64 12.84 23.87
CA ILE A 140 -4.66 12.43 24.89
C ILE A 140 -3.41 13.29 24.76
N THR A 141 -2.73 13.48 25.87
CA THR A 141 -1.43 14.15 25.92
C THR A 141 -0.31 13.12 25.72
N PRO A 142 0.92 13.54 25.36
CA PRO A 142 2.07 12.64 25.32
C PRO A 142 2.33 11.89 26.64
N ALA A 143 2.05 12.52 27.79
CA ALA A 143 2.20 11.86 29.10
C ALA A 143 1.11 10.78 29.34
N GLU A 144 -0.13 11.05 28.91
CA GLU A 144 -1.20 10.04 28.94
C GLU A 144 -0.91 8.89 27.98
N TYR A 145 -0.36 9.18 26.80
CA TYR A 145 0.11 8.15 25.88
C TYR A 145 1.11 7.19 26.56
N GLU A 146 2.16 7.71 27.21
CA GLU A 146 3.15 6.90 27.91
C GLU A 146 2.52 6.05 29.03
N ALA A 147 1.61 6.63 29.81
CA ALA A 147 0.89 5.92 30.86
C ALA A 147 0.03 4.79 30.25
N MET A 148 -0.69 5.05 29.14
CA MET A 148 -1.53 4.04 28.47
C MET A 148 -0.71 2.90 27.89
N ILE A 149 0.52 3.15 27.43
CA ILE A 149 1.44 2.07 27.00
C ILE A 149 1.84 1.22 28.20
N ALA A 150 2.25 1.85 29.32
CA ALA A 150 2.66 1.14 30.53
C ALA A 150 1.51 0.27 31.10
N ASP A 151 0.28 0.75 31.01
CA ASP A 151 -0.91 0.09 31.53
C ASP A 151 -1.57 -0.86 30.50
N ASN A 152 -1.04 -0.98 29.27
CA ASN A 152 -1.60 -1.76 28.16
C ASN A 152 -3.02 -1.33 27.76
N THR A 153 -3.36 -0.05 27.87
CA THR A 153 -4.69 0.50 27.60
C THR A 153 -4.76 1.41 26.37
N ILE A 154 -3.69 1.50 25.58
CA ILE A 154 -3.62 2.39 24.42
C ILE A 154 -4.76 2.16 23.40
N CYS A 155 -5.22 0.93 23.24
CA CYS A 155 -6.37 0.62 22.38
C CYS A 155 -7.65 1.37 22.78
N ASP A 156 -7.81 1.75 24.06
CA ASP A 156 -8.96 2.52 24.55
C ASP A 156 -8.96 3.97 24.06
N ALA A 157 -7.86 4.44 23.52
CA ALA A 157 -7.76 5.77 22.92
C ALA A 157 -8.00 5.79 21.42
N LEU A 158 -7.98 4.63 20.74
CA LEU A 158 -8.04 4.52 19.28
C LEU A 158 -9.48 4.44 18.76
N ALA A 159 -9.73 5.02 17.59
CA ALA A 159 -10.94 4.79 16.83
C ALA A 159 -10.85 3.41 16.17
N ASP A 160 -11.88 2.59 16.38
CA ASP A 160 -11.98 1.21 15.87
C ASP A 160 -13.14 1.14 14.86
N TYR A 161 -12.89 0.52 13.70
CA TYR A 161 -13.82 0.46 12.61
C TYR A 161 -14.07 -0.99 12.19
N ALA A 162 -15.31 -1.45 12.23
CA ALA A 162 -15.74 -2.59 11.42
C ALA A 162 -15.67 -2.16 9.94
N VAL A 163 -15.08 -2.99 9.09
CA VAL A 163 -14.81 -2.63 7.69
C VAL A 163 -15.53 -3.52 6.70
N GLU A 164 -15.83 -2.93 5.54
CA GLU A 164 -16.43 -3.61 4.40
C GLU A 164 -15.51 -3.50 3.18
N PRO A 165 -15.57 -4.47 2.23
CA PRO A 165 -14.86 -4.34 0.96
C PRO A 165 -15.19 -3.02 0.26
N GLY A 166 -14.17 -2.30 -0.16
CA GLY A 166 -14.30 -0.96 -0.74
C GLY A 166 -14.11 0.18 0.26
N ASP A 167 -14.06 -0.07 1.57
CA ASP A 167 -13.68 0.96 2.53
C ASP A 167 -12.25 1.46 2.28
N VAL A 168 -12.06 2.76 2.41
CA VAL A 168 -10.78 3.44 2.21
C VAL A 168 -10.39 4.23 3.45
N PHE A 169 -9.12 4.14 3.82
CA PHE A 169 -8.51 4.93 4.89
C PHE A 169 -7.25 5.60 4.40
N PHE A 170 -7.17 6.92 4.54
CA PHE A 170 -5.95 7.68 4.32
C PHE A 170 -5.22 7.85 5.66
N LEU A 171 -3.95 7.49 5.68
CA LEU A 171 -3.09 7.48 6.87
C LEU A 171 -1.86 8.37 6.62
N PRO A 172 -1.98 9.69 6.81
CA PRO A 172 -0.80 10.55 6.78
C PRO A 172 0.19 10.12 7.85
N ALA A 173 1.47 10.35 7.61
CA ALA A 173 2.49 10.17 8.64
C ALA A 173 2.05 10.84 9.96
N GLY A 174 2.33 10.19 11.07
CA GLY A 174 1.87 10.63 12.40
C GLY A 174 0.54 10.03 12.85
N ARG A 175 -0.27 9.47 11.95
CA ARG A 175 -1.54 8.82 12.36
C ARG A 175 -1.26 7.48 13.01
N ILE A 176 -1.68 7.32 14.26
CA ILE A 176 -1.64 6.04 14.97
C ILE A 176 -2.67 5.08 14.38
N HIS A 177 -2.27 3.84 14.07
CA HIS A 177 -3.14 2.88 13.37
C HIS A 177 -2.79 1.43 13.62
N SER A 178 -3.66 0.52 13.22
CA SER A 178 -3.42 -0.92 13.19
C SER A 178 -4.43 -1.62 12.28
N ILE A 179 -3.95 -2.55 11.46
CA ILE A 179 -4.80 -3.49 10.72
C ILE A 179 -5.20 -4.60 11.70
N GLY A 180 -6.50 -4.84 11.84
CA GLY A 180 -7.02 -5.88 12.73
C GLY A 180 -7.20 -7.23 12.01
N ALA A 181 -7.39 -8.26 12.81
CA ALA A 181 -7.63 -9.61 12.34
C ALA A 181 -8.81 -9.68 11.37
N GLY A 182 -8.66 -10.46 10.30
CA GLY A 182 -9.65 -10.66 9.25
C GLY A 182 -9.56 -9.70 8.08
N CYS A 183 -8.82 -8.59 8.20
CA CYS A 183 -8.61 -7.65 7.10
C CYS A 183 -7.75 -8.26 6.01
N PHE A 184 -8.19 -8.06 4.76
CA PHE A 184 -7.37 -8.22 3.57
C PHE A 184 -7.40 -6.90 2.81
N ILE A 185 -6.26 -6.23 2.66
CA ILE A 185 -6.18 -4.89 2.12
C ILE A 185 -5.13 -4.76 1.01
N ALA A 186 -5.32 -3.76 0.13
CA ALA A 186 -4.25 -3.19 -0.68
C ALA A 186 -3.72 -1.94 0.02
N GLU A 187 -2.40 -1.84 0.14
CA GLU A 187 -1.69 -0.70 0.73
C GLU A 187 -0.86 0.00 -0.33
N ILE A 188 -1.06 1.31 -0.45
CA ILE A 188 -0.25 2.21 -1.28
C ILE A 188 0.46 3.16 -0.32
N GLN A 189 1.79 3.21 -0.36
CA GLN A 189 2.59 3.99 0.57
C GLN A 189 3.84 4.58 -0.07
N GLN A 190 4.45 5.59 0.58
CA GLN A 190 5.80 6.00 0.26
C GLN A 190 6.78 4.83 0.43
N THR A 191 7.86 4.81 -0.36
CA THR A 191 8.93 3.80 -0.25
C THR A 191 9.70 3.97 1.06
N SER A 192 9.17 3.37 2.10
CA SER A 192 9.75 3.33 3.44
C SER A 192 9.27 2.07 4.16
N ASN A 193 10.13 1.47 4.98
CA ASN A 193 9.75 0.41 5.92
C ASN A 193 9.97 0.81 7.38
N VAL A 194 10.08 2.12 7.66
CA VAL A 194 10.24 2.65 9.01
C VAL A 194 8.91 2.59 9.75
N THR A 195 8.88 1.79 10.81
CA THR A 195 7.69 1.59 11.64
C THR A 195 8.06 1.77 13.11
N TYR A 196 7.36 2.65 13.81
CA TYR A 196 7.44 2.75 15.25
C TYR A 196 6.32 1.94 15.87
N ARG A 197 6.69 0.80 16.48
CA ARG A 197 5.75 -0.09 17.15
C ARG A 197 5.42 0.46 18.52
N ILE A 198 4.13 0.71 18.75
CA ILE A 198 3.59 1.31 19.97
C ILE A 198 3.16 0.23 20.95
N TYR A 199 2.41 -0.76 20.45
CA TYR A 199 1.88 -1.85 21.27
C TYR A 199 1.70 -3.11 20.42
N ASP A 200 2.04 -4.27 20.95
CA ASP A 200 2.02 -5.55 20.22
C ASP A 200 1.25 -6.66 20.95
N PHE A 201 0.25 -6.30 21.74
CA PHE A 201 -0.63 -7.22 22.46
C PHE A 201 0.13 -8.23 23.35
N ASN A 202 1.33 -7.88 23.79
CA ASN A 202 2.25 -8.73 24.56
C ASN A 202 2.54 -10.08 23.88
N ARG A 203 2.44 -10.15 22.55
CA ARG A 203 2.73 -11.37 21.79
C ARG A 203 4.19 -11.77 21.93
N LYS A 204 4.39 -13.10 21.96
CA LYS A 204 5.71 -13.70 22.03
C LYS A 204 5.98 -14.53 20.78
N ASP A 205 7.20 -14.47 20.31
CA ASP A 205 7.68 -15.37 19.27
C ASP A 205 7.82 -16.82 19.80
N LYS A 206 8.21 -17.74 18.93
CA LYS A 206 8.44 -19.15 19.27
C LYS A 206 9.52 -19.37 20.35
N ASN A 207 10.35 -18.36 20.61
CA ASN A 207 11.41 -18.39 21.61
C ASN A 207 10.99 -17.70 22.93
N GLY A 208 9.75 -17.18 23.00
CA GLY A 208 9.20 -16.49 24.16
C GLY A 208 9.56 -15.01 24.24
N ASN A 209 10.17 -14.41 23.20
CA ASN A 209 10.55 -13.01 23.18
C ASN A 209 9.42 -12.15 22.62
N THR A 210 9.22 -10.96 23.21
CA THR A 210 8.36 -9.92 22.67
C THR A 210 9.10 -9.10 21.62
N ARG A 211 8.37 -8.51 20.66
CA ARG A 211 8.97 -7.54 19.74
C ARG A 211 9.25 -6.22 20.45
N GLU A 212 10.30 -5.54 20.04
CA GLU A 212 10.68 -4.24 20.57
C GLU A 212 9.56 -3.20 20.35
N LEU A 213 9.31 -2.39 21.38
CA LEU A 213 8.41 -1.23 21.32
C LEU A 213 9.24 0.05 21.21
N HIS A 214 8.75 1.00 20.44
CA HIS A 214 9.42 2.27 20.14
C HIS A 214 8.71 3.45 20.79
N THR A 215 8.38 3.34 22.09
CA THR A 215 7.53 4.31 22.82
C THR A 215 8.01 5.75 22.69
N GLU A 216 9.30 6.01 22.92
CA GLU A 216 9.86 7.36 22.83
C GLU A 216 9.89 7.91 21.39
N LEU A 217 10.25 7.06 20.42
CA LEU A 217 10.28 7.45 19.01
C LEU A 217 8.87 7.75 18.49
N SER A 218 7.88 6.97 18.93
CA SER A 218 6.49 7.13 18.57
C SER A 218 5.90 8.40 19.13
N LYS A 219 6.22 8.75 20.37
CA LYS A 219 5.71 9.94 21.05
C LYS A 219 5.90 11.23 20.26
N ASP A 220 7.06 11.37 19.62
CA ASP A 220 7.39 12.54 18.80
C ASP A 220 6.75 12.48 17.41
N ALA A 221 6.40 11.29 16.93
CA ALA A 221 5.85 11.09 15.60
C ALA A 221 4.32 11.18 15.58
N ILE A 222 3.64 10.89 16.70
CA ILE A 222 2.18 10.85 16.74
C ILE A 222 1.57 12.25 16.53
N ASP A 223 0.62 12.32 15.60
CA ASP A 223 -0.35 13.41 15.52
C ASP A 223 -1.46 13.14 16.56
N TYR A 224 -1.49 13.96 17.61
CA TYR A 224 -2.45 13.86 18.71
C TYR A 224 -3.80 14.53 18.43
N SER A 225 -4.03 15.01 17.21
CA SER A 225 -5.32 15.54 16.79
C SER A 225 -6.38 14.44 16.75
N VAL A 226 -7.64 14.82 16.91
CA VAL A 226 -8.79 13.91 16.84
C VAL A 226 -9.69 14.36 15.71
N GLU A 227 -9.99 13.45 14.79
CA GLU A 227 -10.97 13.67 13.73
C GLU A 227 -12.31 12.98 14.08
N GLU A 228 -13.39 13.45 13.51
CA GLU A 228 -14.73 12.89 13.74
C GLU A 228 -14.85 11.51 13.07
N ASP A 229 -14.28 11.36 11.86
CA ASP A 229 -14.22 10.11 11.12
C ASP A 229 -12.91 10.06 10.33
N TYR A 230 -12.22 8.91 10.37
CA TYR A 230 -10.97 8.67 9.66
C TYR A 230 -11.17 7.87 8.36
N ARG A 231 -12.40 7.43 8.07
CA ARG A 231 -12.74 6.77 6.82
C ARG A 231 -12.79 7.80 5.68
N THR A 232 -12.16 7.49 4.57
CA THR A 232 -12.26 8.30 3.35
C THR A 232 -13.59 8.01 2.67
N ASN A 233 -14.45 9.02 2.60
CA ASN A 233 -15.77 8.91 1.99
C ASN A 233 -15.70 9.15 0.49
N TYR A 234 -16.24 8.25 -0.31
CA TYR A 234 -16.41 8.39 -1.76
C TYR A 234 -17.69 7.73 -2.22
N THR A 235 -18.16 8.05 -3.41
CA THR A 235 -19.34 7.40 -4.02
C THR A 235 -18.86 6.47 -5.12
N PRO A 236 -18.99 5.13 -4.97
CA PRO A 236 -18.64 4.18 -6.01
C PRO A 236 -19.43 4.46 -7.31
N LYS A 237 -18.74 4.35 -8.45
CA LYS A 237 -19.32 4.44 -9.77
C LYS A 237 -18.79 3.34 -10.66
N GLN A 238 -19.63 2.90 -11.61
CA GLN A 238 -19.27 1.91 -12.60
C GLN A 238 -18.89 2.58 -13.91
N ASN A 239 -17.84 2.09 -14.56
CA ASN A 239 -17.30 2.60 -15.82
C ASN A 239 -16.89 4.09 -15.79
N GLU A 240 -16.48 4.55 -14.62
CA GLU A 240 -15.93 5.89 -14.41
C GLU A 240 -14.73 5.80 -13.44
N SER A 241 -13.81 6.76 -13.53
CA SER A 241 -12.79 6.99 -12.52
C SER A 241 -13.40 7.63 -11.28
N VAL A 242 -13.06 7.12 -10.10
CA VAL A 242 -13.44 7.74 -8.82
C VAL A 242 -12.19 8.00 -8.01
N GLU A 243 -11.86 9.26 -7.79
CA GLU A 243 -10.73 9.65 -6.94
C GLU A 243 -11.01 9.24 -5.48
N LEU A 244 -10.02 8.60 -4.85
CA LEU A 244 -10.06 8.16 -3.46
C LEU A 244 -9.21 9.04 -2.56
N VAL A 245 -7.94 9.25 -2.95
CA VAL A 245 -6.95 10.02 -2.18
C VAL A 245 -6.07 10.81 -3.13
N THR A 246 -5.87 12.09 -2.81
CA THR A 246 -4.85 12.94 -3.41
C THR A 246 -4.03 13.59 -2.30
N CYS A 247 -2.73 13.39 -2.33
CA CYS A 247 -1.79 13.94 -1.35
C CYS A 247 -0.45 14.30 -2.03
N PRO A 248 0.51 14.92 -1.30
CA PRO A 248 1.82 15.28 -1.89
C PRO A 248 2.68 14.10 -2.36
N TYR A 249 2.27 12.86 -2.09
CA TYR A 249 3.06 11.66 -2.35
C TYR A 249 2.44 10.74 -3.40
N PHE A 250 1.12 10.77 -3.56
CA PHE A 250 0.39 10.01 -4.57
C PHE A 250 -1.03 10.52 -4.76
N THR A 251 -1.56 10.25 -5.94
CA THR A 251 -2.99 10.30 -6.25
C THR A 251 -3.45 8.89 -6.56
N THR A 252 -4.58 8.47 -5.97
CA THR A 252 -5.17 7.15 -6.20
C THR A 252 -6.64 7.26 -6.53
N SER A 253 -7.05 6.57 -7.60
CA SER A 253 -8.43 6.41 -8.04
C SER A 253 -8.82 4.94 -8.11
N VAL A 254 -10.11 4.64 -8.05
CA VAL A 254 -10.66 3.31 -8.30
C VAL A 254 -11.47 3.31 -9.60
N TYR A 255 -11.33 2.22 -10.34
CA TYR A 255 -12.11 1.89 -11.53
C TYR A 255 -12.85 0.57 -11.29
N ASP A 256 -14.14 0.56 -11.56
CA ASP A 256 -15.01 -0.63 -11.54
C ASP A 256 -15.64 -0.77 -12.91
N LEU A 257 -15.06 -1.62 -13.78
CA LEU A 257 -15.35 -1.66 -15.19
C LEU A 257 -16.08 -2.94 -15.59
N THR A 258 -17.16 -2.78 -16.35
CA THR A 258 -17.88 -3.83 -17.09
C THR A 258 -17.84 -3.59 -18.60
N GLU A 259 -17.25 -2.47 -19.02
CA GLU A 259 -17.09 -2.06 -20.41
C GLU A 259 -15.63 -1.66 -20.66
N ASP A 260 -15.18 -1.80 -21.91
CA ASP A 260 -13.85 -1.35 -22.32
C ASP A 260 -13.68 0.15 -22.09
N MET A 261 -12.48 0.55 -21.69
CA MET A 261 -12.16 1.96 -21.45
C MET A 261 -10.79 2.30 -22.02
N THR A 262 -10.64 3.52 -22.52
CA THR A 262 -9.34 4.09 -22.88
C THR A 262 -8.96 5.15 -21.85
N LEU A 263 -7.79 5.01 -21.26
CA LEU A 263 -7.23 5.92 -20.28
C LEU A 263 -6.19 6.80 -20.97
N ASP A 264 -6.34 8.12 -20.82
CA ASP A 264 -5.47 9.12 -21.43
C ASP A 264 -4.49 9.67 -20.38
N TYR A 265 -3.20 9.42 -20.57
CA TYR A 265 -2.09 9.90 -19.75
C TYR A 265 -1.21 10.91 -20.49
N SER A 266 -1.68 11.50 -21.61
CA SER A 266 -0.89 12.37 -22.47
C SER A 266 -0.29 13.57 -21.73
N GLU A 267 -1.03 14.15 -20.79
CA GLU A 267 -0.65 15.32 -20.00
C GLU A 267 0.03 14.94 -18.65
N LEU A 268 0.13 13.65 -18.34
CA LEU A 268 0.70 13.20 -17.08
C LEU A 268 2.22 13.03 -17.20
N ASP A 269 3.00 13.72 -16.34
CA ASP A 269 4.45 13.53 -16.19
C ASP A 269 4.75 12.61 -15.00
N SER A 270 4.22 11.39 -15.05
CA SER A 270 4.43 10.37 -14.03
C SER A 270 4.31 8.97 -14.62
N PHE A 271 4.90 8.00 -13.93
CA PHE A 271 4.50 6.60 -14.06
C PHE A 271 3.05 6.42 -13.59
N VAL A 272 2.41 5.33 -14.02
CA VAL A 272 1.10 4.92 -13.52
C VAL A 272 1.18 3.45 -13.08
N ILE A 273 0.55 3.13 -11.96
CA ILE A 273 0.40 1.75 -11.47
C ILE A 273 -1.07 1.39 -11.47
N HIS A 274 -1.42 0.24 -12.07
CA HIS A 274 -2.69 -0.40 -11.83
C HIS A 274 -2.52 -1.59 -10.89
N ILE A 275 -3.41 -1.69 -9.90
CA ILE A 275 -3.45 -2.77 -8.91
C ILE A 275 -4.80 -3.45 -9.07
N CYS A 276 -4.84 -4.64 -9.65
CA CYS A 276 -6.08 -5.34 -9.93
C CYS A 276 -6.62 -6.01 -8.66
N MET A 277 -7.83 -5.61 -8.28
CA MET A 277 -8.51 -6.04 -7.06
C MET A 277 -9.50 -7.17 -7.33
N GLU A 278 -10.20 -7.11 -8.46
CA GLU A 278 -11.24 -8.08 -8.83
C GLU A 278 -11.25 -8.31 -10.34
N GLY A 279 -11.60 -9.52 -10.77
CA GLY A 279 -11.76 -9.87 -12.18
C GLY A 279 -10.47 -9.86 -12.97
N SER A 280 -10.55 -9.52 -14.26
CA SER A 280 -9.39 -9.43 -15.15
C SER A 280 -9.66 -8.54 -16.36
N CYS A 281 -8.58 -8.00 -16.93
CA CYS A 281 -8.62 -7.24 -18.18
C CYS A 281 -7.35 -7.49 -18.99
N THR A 282 -7.39 -7.14 -20.26
CA THR A 282 -6.21 -6.99 -21.10
C THR A 282 -5.92 -5.50 -21.26
N VAL A 283 -4.72 -5.08 -20.87
CA VAL A 283 -4.26 -3.70 -21.08
C VAL A 283 -3.37 -3.63 -22.31
N THR A 284 -3.57 -2.61 -23.13
CA THR A 284 -2.75 -2.38 -24.34
C THR A 284 -2.30 -0.92 -24.34
N ASP A 285 -0.98 -0.70 -24.39
CA ASP A 285 -0.41 0.64 -24.44
C ASP A 285 -0.45 1.26 -25.85
N ASN A 286 -0.06 2.52 -25.96
CA ASN A 286 -0.03 3.26 -27.23
C ASN A 286 1.04 2.74 -28.23
N GLU A 287 1.94 1.85 -27.83
CA GLU A 287 2.90 1.17 -28.70
C GLU A 287 2.38 -0.20 -29.18
N GLY A 288 1.22 -0.65 -28.68
CA GLY A 288 0.58 -1.90 -29.04
C GLY A 288 1.02 -3.10 -28.19
N ASN A 289 1.78 -2.86 -27.12
CA ASN A 289 2.13 -3.93 -26.18
C ASN A 289 0.89 -4.29 -25.35
N SER A 290 0.52 -5.56 -25.36
CA SER A 290 -0.66 -6.06 -24.64
C SER A 290 -0.27 -7.07 -23.58
N VAL A 291 -0.90 -6.98 -22.41
CA VAL A 291 -0.74 -7.93 -21.31
C VAL A 291 -2.03 -8.12 -20.54
N GLU A 292 -2.30 -9.36 -20.15
CA GLU A 292 -3.42 -9.67 -19.26
C GLU A 292 -3.06 -9.32 -17.82
N VAL A 293 -4.02 -8.72 -17.09
CA VAL A 293 -3.91 -8.39 -15.67
C VAL A 293 -5.14 -8.96 -14.96
N LYS A 294 -4.93 -9.72 -13.91
CA LYS A 294 -5.99 -10.34 -13.10
C LYS A 294 -5.90 -9.94 -11.64
N ALA A 295 -6.94 -10.21 -10.88
CA ALA A 295 -6.97 -9.98 -9.44
C ALA A 295 -5.69 -10.49 -8.75
N GLY A 296 -5.11 -9.66 -7.89
CA GLY A 296 -3.85 -9.94 -7.20
C GLY A 296 -2.58 -9.57 -7.99
N GLU A 297 -2.70 -9.02 -9.19
CA GLU A 297 -1.57 -8.56 -9.99
C GLU A 297 -1.49 -7.03 -10.04
N SER A 298 -0.27 -6.52 -10.16
CA SER A 298 0.00 -5.10 -10.38
C SER A 298 0.83 -4.90 -11.64
N ILE A 299 0.64 -3.76 -12.29
CA ILE A 299 1.34 -3.39 -13.51
C ILE A 299 1.81 -1.95 -13.43
N LEU A 300 3.02 -1.69 -13.91
CA LEU A 300 3.64 -0.37 -13.96
C LEU A 300 3.77 0.09 -15.41
N TYR A 301 3.20 1.25 -15.71
CA TYR A 301 3.39 1.97 -16.97
C TYR A 301 4.40 3.09 -16.78
N ALA A 302 5.32 3.23 -17.73
CA ALA A 302 6.30 4.30 -17.74
C ALA A 302 5.64 5.66 -18.03
N ALA A 303 6.25 6.76 -17.60
CA ALA A 303 5.78 8.14 -17.90
C ALA A 303 5.70 8.46 -19.41
N THR A 304 6.39 7.66 -20.23
CA THR A 304 6.29 7.75 -21.70
C THR A 304 5.04 7.08 -22.26
N THR A 305 4.30 6.29 -21.48
CA THR A 305 3.00 5.72 -21.88
C THR A 305 1.94 6.83 -21.86
N LYS A 306 1.33 7.08 -23.00
CA LYS A 306 0.39 8.20 -23.16
C LYS A 306 -1.07 7.78 -23.23
N GLU A 307 -1.31 6.52 -23.52
CA GLU A 307 -2.64 5.95 -23.59
C GLU A 307 -2.60 4.48 -23.20
N VAL A 308 -3.59 4.02 -22.48
CA VAL A 308 -3.81 2.60 -22.17
C VAL A 308 -5.25 2.24 -22.46
N LYS A 309 -5.44 1.30 -23.39
CA LYS A 309 -6.73 0.66 -23.61
C LYS A 309 -6.89 -0.49 -22.63
N VAL A 310 -7.95 -0.45 -21.84
CA VAL A 310 -8.39 -1.54 -20.95
C VAL A 310 -9.52 -2.28 -21.62
N THR A 311 -9.29 -3.54 -21.98
CA THR A 311 -10.30 -4.45 -22.52
C THR A 311 -10.72 -5.42 -21.43
N VAL A 312 -11.99 -5.34 -21.01
CA VAL A 312 -12.49 -6.05 -19.83
C VAL A 312 -12.87 -7.48 -20.17
N ASN A 313 -12.45 -8.45 -19.34
CA ASN A 313 -12.87 -9.84 -19.44
C ASN A 313 -14.12 -10.11 -18.57
N GLY A 314 -15.22 -9.41 -18.89
CA GLY A 314 -16.47 -9.47 -18.16
C GLY A 314 -16.54 -8.42 -17.04
N HIS A 315 -15.60 -8.40 -16.10
CA HIS A 315 -15.49 -7.43 -15.02
C HIS A 315 -14.03 -7.25 -14.62
N ALA A 316 -13.65 -6.02 -14.33
CA ALA A 316 -12.36 -5.70 -13.73
C ALA A 316 -12.48 -4.51 -12.77
N LYS A 317 -11.98 -4.67 -11.55
CA LYS A 317 -11.83 -3.57 -10.60
C LYS A 317 -10.35 -3.40 -10.27
N PHE A 318 -9.85 -2.18 -10.42
CA PHE A 318 -8.46 -1.87 -10.10
C PHE A 318 -8.30 -0.49 -9.47
N LEU A 319 -7.26 -0.35 -8.68
CA LEU A 319 -6.77 0.96 -8.26
C LEU A 319 -5.76 1.45 -9.28
N GLU A 320 -5.83 2.73 -9.59
CA GLU A 320 -4.82 3.46 -10.35
C GLU A 320 -4.10 4.40 -9.41
N THR A 321 -2.77 4.40 -9.41
CA THR A 321 -2.00 5.35 -8.59
C THR A 321 -0.79 5.89 -9.35
N TYR A 322 -0.46 7.17 -9.07
CA TYR A 322 0.68 7.91 -9.63
C TYR A 322 1.14 9.01 -8.67
N VAL A 323 2.26 9.67 -8.97
CA VAL A 323 2.86 10.78 -8.15
C VAL A 323 2.86 12.08 -8.93
#